data_b713528c6307443ecb3e8624411346a7
#
_entry.id   b713528c6307443ecb3e8624411346a7
#
_cell.length_a   1.000
_cell.length_b   1.000
_cell.length_c   1.000
_cell.angle_alpha   90.00
_cell.angle_beta   90.00
_cell.angle_gamma   90.00
#
_symmetry.space_group_name_H-M   'P 1'
#
loop_
_entity.id
_entity.type
_entity.pdbx_description
1 polymer ?
#
loop_
_entity_poly.entity_id
_entity_poly.type
_entity_poly.pdbx_seq_one_letter_code
_entity_poly.pdbx_strand_id
1 'polypeptide(L)'
;MTAAIKGKWTFRTAAVLFVISALTELVPPTAPVPLFGAMNGGAVALFYHLFYAGLYVGLGVGLWQARPWGYTLVLFTTGVYTLDRLQLLIFRKAVLTDLLSKPGPLGEVLAAVDSHLLMTVFTAATLMILLCWWGFAMYAYLRREYFSNT
;
A
#
# COMPACT_ATOMS: atom_id res chain seq x y z
N MET A 1 3.67 -26.63 28.57
CA MET A 1 2.72 -25.60 28.10
C MET A 1 3.50 -24.65 27.19
N THR A 2 3.34 -24.76 25.88
CA THR A 2 3.97 -23.84 24.92
C THR A 2 3.33 -22.47 25.07
N ALA A 3 4.09 -21.49 25.55
CA ALA A 3 3.62 -20.13 25.66
C ALA A 3 3.15 -19.66 24.27
N ALA A 4 1.90 -19.21 24.17
CA ALA A 4 1.35 -18.72 22.93
C ALA A 4 2.19 -17.55 22.42
N ILE A 5 2.80 -17.68 21.26
CA ILE A 5 3.65 -16.64 20.66
C ILE A 5 2.79 -15.39 20.45
N LYS A 6 3.10 -14.33 21.22
CA LYS A 6 2.35 -13.07 21.16
C LYS A 6 2.44 -12.47 19.76
N GLY A 7 1.28 -12.11 19.18
CA GLY A 7 1.20 -11.51 17.84
C GLY A 7 0.92 -12.48 16.69
N LYS A 8 0.92 -13.79 16.92
CA LYS A 8 0.70 -14.81 15.87
C LYS A 8 -0.57 -14.55 15.04
N TRP A 9 -1.68 -14.28 15.70
CA TRP A 9 -2.95 -14.03 15.02
C TRP A 9 -2.91 -12.74 14.20
N THR A 10 -2.36 -11.66 14.76
CA THR A 10 -2.22 -10.38 14.05
C THR A 10 -1.42 -10.53 12.77
N PHE A 11 -0.25 -11.20 12.84
CA PHE A 11 0.59 -11.41 11.66
C PHE A 11 -0.07 -12.34 10.63
N ARG A 12 -0.79 -13.36 11.05
CA ARG A 12 -1.53 -14.25 10.12
C ARG A 12 -2.70 -13.54 9.45
N THR A 13 -3.44 -12.72 10.19
CA THR A 13 -4.50 -11.89 9.60
C THR A 13 -3.90 -10.89 8.62
N ALA A 14 -2.81 -10.21 8.98
CA ALA A 14 -2.11 -9.32 8.07
C ALA A 14 -1.60 -10.06 6.81
N ALA A 15 -1.07 -11.28 6.96
CA ALA A 15 -0.63 -12.10 5.83
C ALA A 15 -1.77 -12.39 4.84
N VAL A 16 -2.95 -12.73 5.33
CA VAL A 16 -4.14 -12.96 4.49
C VAL A 16 -4.54 -11.66 3.78
N LEU A 17 -4.56 -10.54 4.50
CA LEU A 17 -4.90 -9.24 3.91
C LEU A 17 -3.90 -8.83 2.82
N PHE A 18 -2.60 -9.07 3.01
CA PHE A 18 -1.61 -8.80 1.98
C PHE A 18 -1.79 -9.69 0.74
N VAL A 19 -2.14 -10.96 0.89
CA VAL A 19 -2.45 -11.82 -0.26
C VAL A 19 -3.69 -11.30 -1.01
N ILE A 20 -4.72 -10.87 -0.30
CA ILE A 20 -5.90 -10.24 -0.92
C ILE A 20 -5.48 -8.95 -1.65
N SER A 21 -4.65 -8.10 -1.04
CA SER A 21 -4.12 -6.89 -1.69
C SER A 21 -3.32 -7.22 -2.95
N ALA A 22 -2.52 -8.30 -2.95
CA ALA A 22 -1.82 -8.74 -4.15
C ALA A 22 -2.78 -9.11 -5.29
N LEU A 23 -3.90 -9.76 -4.96
CA LEU A 23 -4.93 -10.08 -5.96
C LEU A 23 -5.61 -8.83 -6.51
N THR A 24 -5.88 -7.82 -5.68
CA THR A 24 -6.48 -6.56 -6.13
C THR A 24 -5.55 -5.77 -7.05
N GLU A 25 -4.22 -5.84 -6.86
CA GLU A 25 -3.25 -5.23 -7.77
C GLU A 25 -3.29 -5.86 -9.18
N LEU A 26 -3.71 -7.11 -9.28
CA LEU A 26 -3.78 -7.82 -10.55
C LEU A 26 -5.12 -7.68 -11.29
N VAL A 27 -6.08 -6.87 -10.77
CA VAL A 27 -7.42 -6.75 -11.38
C VAL A 27 -7.87 -5.28 -11.42
N PRO A 28 -7.75 -4.60 -12.56
CA PRO A 28 -7.01 -4.90 -13.79
C PRO A 28 -5.52 -4.50 -13.68
N PRO A 29 -4.58 -5.30 -14.17
CA PRO A 29 -3.14 -5.07 -13.98
C PRO A 29 -2.60 -3.87 -14.80
N THR A 30 -3.41 -3.27 -15.63
CA THR A 30 -3.06 -2.10 -16.45
C THR A 30 -3.81 -0.84 -16.03
N ALA A 31 -4.49 -0.87 -14.87
CA ALA A 31 -5.17 0.30 -14.33
C ALA A 31 -4.19 1.47 -14.19
N PRO A 32 -4.54 2.68 -14.64
CA PRO A 32 -3.63 3.81 -14.57
C PRO A 32 -3.19 4.10 -13.12
N VAL A 33 -1.89 4.31 -12.92
CA VAL A 33 -1.29 4.61 -11.62
C VAL A 33 -0.72 6.03 -11.59
N PRO A 34 -0.87 6.74 -10.47
CA PRO A 34 -0.34 8.09 -10.33
C PRO A 34 1.16 8.04 -10.03
N LEU A 35 2.00 8.38 -11.00
CA LEU A 35 3.44 8.49 -10.83
C LEU A 35 3.94 9.85 -11.31
N PHE A 36 4.69 10.54 -10.48
CA PHE A 36 5.34 11.82 -10.76
C PHE A 36 4.40 12.89 -11.36
N GLY A 37 3.17 12.93 -10.87
CA GLY A 37 2.18 13.95 -11.25
C GLY A 37 1.34 13.62 -12.47
N ALA A 38 1.48 12.45 -13.06
CA ALA A 38 0.68 12.00 -14.19
C ALA A 38 0.06 10.61 -13.92
N MET A 39 -1.10 10.35 -14.52
CA MET A 39 -1.70 9.01 -14.53
C MET A 39 -1.10 8.18 -15.64
N ASN A 40 -0.24 7.24 -15.29
CA ASN A 40 0.47 6.38 -16.21
C ASN A 40 -0.26 5.05 -16.40
N GLY A 41 -0.50 4.68 -17.64
CA GLY A 41 -1.13 3.41 -18.03
C GLY A 41 -0.17 2.47 -18.75
N GLY A 42 -0.73 1.41 -19.35
CA GLY A 42 0.02 0.47 -20.20
C GLY A 42 1.13 -0.27 -19.46
N ALA A 43 2.32 -0.35 -20.07
CA ALA A 43 3.45 -1.10 -19.52
C ALA A 43 3.92 -0.57 -18.16
N VAL A 44 3.91 0.75 -17.95
CA VAL A 44 4.32 1.38 -16.67
C VAL A 44 3.39 0.93 -15.54
N ALA A 45 2.08 1.00 -15.76
CA ALA A 45 1.10 0.53 -14.80
C ALA A 45 1.24 -0.97 -14.52
N LEU A 46 1.44 -1.79 -15.57
CA LEU A 46 1.64 -3.22 -15.43
C LEU A 46 2.85 -3.54 -14.54
N PHE A 47 4.00 -2.91 -14.79
CA PHE A 47 5.20 -3.12 -13.94
C PHE A 47 4.98 -2.66 -12.50
N TYR A 48 4.29 -1.54 -12.29
CA TYR A 48 3.93 -1.06 -10.97
C TYR A 48 3.07 -2.08 -10.21
N HIS A 49 1.98 -2.55 -10.82
CA HIS A 49 1.08 -3.51 -10.19
C HIS A 49 1.76 -4.86 -9.93
N LEU A 50 2.58 -5.37 -10.85
CA LEU A 50 3.35 -6.60 -10.65
C LEU A 50 4.37 -6.46 -9.52
N PHE A 51 5.04 -5.31 -9.42
CA PHE A 51 5.98 -5.04 -8.34
C PHE A 51 5.29 -5.04 -6.98
N TYR A 52 4.17 -4.32 -6.84
CA TYR A 52 3.40 -4.30 -5.59
C TYR A 52 2.76 -5.65 -5.27
N ALA A 53 2.21 -6.34 -6.25
CA ALA A 53 1.70 -7.70 -6.05
C ALA A 53 2.79 -8.64 -5.54
N GLY A 54 4.00 -8.59 -6.11
CA GLY A 54 5.16 -9.36 -5.65
C GLY A 54 5.55 -9.04 -4.20
N LEU A 55 5.57 -7.75 -3.83
CA LEU A 55 5.82 -7.33 -2.45
C LEU A 55 4.74 -7.86 -1.48
N TYR A 56 3.47 -7.77 -1.85
CA TYR A 56 2.37 -8.23 -1.00
C TYR A 56 2.33 -9.75 -0.86
N VAL A 57 2.60 -10.51 -1.92
CA VAL A 57 2.76 -11.97 -1.82
C VAL A 57 3.93 -12.32 -0.91
N GLY A 58 5.08 -11.66 -1.10
CA GLY A 58 6.24 -11.84 -0.24
C GLY A 58 5.93 -11.56 1.24
N LEU A 59 5.26 -10.44 1.54
CA LEU A 59 4.80 -10.12 2.90
C LEU A 59 3.86 -11.20 3.44
N GLY A 60 2.88 -11.63 2.64
CA GLY A 60 1.94 -12.67 3.02
C GLY A 60 2.66 -13.97 3.42
N VAL A 61 3.58 -14.44 2.59
CA VAL A 61 4.37 -15.66 2.86
C VAL A 61 5.30 -15.47 4.07
N GLY A 62 6.05 -14.36 4.13
CA GLY A 62 7.01 -14.09 5.20
C GLY A 62 6.36 -13.98 6.58
N LEU A 63 5.22 -13.29 6.66
CA LEU A 63 4.45 -13.14 7.89
C LEU A 63 3.77 -14.45 8.31
N TRP A 64 3.22 -15.21 7.35
CA TRP A 64 2.57 -16.48 7.65
C TRP A 64 3.54 -17.52 8.18
N GLN A 65 4.73 -17.60 7.56
CA GLN A 65 5.78 -18.54 7.96
C GLN A 65 6.65 -18.07 9.13
N ALA A 66 6.42 -16.86 9.62
CA ALA A 66 7.23 -16.24 10.70
C ALA A 66 8.74 -16.19 10.38
N ARG A 67 9.12 -16.04 9.10
CA ARG A 67 10.51 -16.05 8.68
C ARG A 67 11.22 -14.73 8.98
N PRO A 68 12.53 -14.74 9.34
CA PRO A 68 13.30 -13.51 9.59
C PRO A 68 13.30 -12.54 8.42
N TRP A 69 13.36 -13.04 7.18
CA TRP A 69 13.27 -12.19 5.99
C TRP A 69 11.89 -11.49 5.85
N GLY A 70 10.82 -12.09 6.40
CA GLY A 70 9.50 -11.45 6.43
C GLY A 70 9.50 -10.15 7.21
N TYR A 71 10.21 -10.10 8.35
CA TYR A 71 10.43 -8.87 9.10
C TYR A 71 11.18 -7.80 8.29
N THR A 72 12.29 -8.20 7.67
CA THR A 72 13.08 -7.29 6.82
C THR A 72 12.22 -6.76 5.66
N LEU A 73 11.40 -7.62 5.06
CA LEU A 73 10.49 -7.23 3.98
C LEU A 73 9.42 -6.24 4.45
N VAL A 74 8.91 -6.35 5.69
CA VAL A 74 7.99 -5.33 6.26
C VAL A 74 8.65 -3.96 6.27
N LEU A 75 9.89 -3.86 6.76
CA LEU A 75 10.61 -2.59 6.82
C LEU A 75 10.91 -2.04 5.41
N PHE A 76 11.39 -2.90 4.52
CA PHE A 76 11.65 -2.53 3.12
C PHE A 76 10.39 -2.02 2.42
N THR A 77 9.29 -2.76 2.50
CA THR A 77 8.02 -2.38 1.86
C THR A 77 7.46 -1.10 2.47
N THR A 78 7.61 -0.89 3.78
CA THR A 78 7.21 0.36 4.43
C THR A 78 7.99 1.55 3.85
N GLY A 79 9.30 1.40 3.63
CA GLY A 79 10.13 2.42 2.98
C GLY A 79 9.69 2.72 1.55
N VAL A 80 9.54 1.68 0.72
CA VAL A 80 9.06 1.80 -0.67
C VAL A 80 7.69 2.47 -0.72
N TYR A 81 6.76 2.02 0.10
CA TYR A 81 5.41 2.59 0.17
C TYR A 81 5.42 4.05 0.63
N THR A 82 6.29 4.40 1.57
CA THR A 82 6.47 5.78 2.02
C THR A 82 6.93 6.68 0.89
N LEU A 83 7.95 6.26 0.11
CA LEU A 83 8.42 7.01 -1.04
C LEU A 83 7.33 7.19 -2.09
N ASP A 84 6.58 6.14 -2.39
CA ASP A 84 5.45 6.19 -3.31
C ASP A 84 4.37 7.18 -2.85
N ARG A 85 3.99 7.16 -1.58
CA ARG A 85 2.99 8.09 -1.05
C ARG A 85 3.51 9.52 -0.90
N LEU A 86 4.78 9.71 -0.62
CA LEU A 86 5.39 11.05 -0.60
C LEU A 86 5.39 11.69 -1.99
N GLN A 87 5.76 10.94 -3.05
CA GLN A 87 5.68 11.48 -4.42
C GLN A 87 4.22 11.86 -4.76
N LEU A 88 3.25 11.03 -4.36
CA LEU A 88 1.85 11.32 -4.56
C LEU A 88 1.40 12.60 -3.84
N LEU A 89 1.86 12.85 -2.62
CA LEU A 89 1.58 14.09 -1.87
C LEU A 89 2.24 15.32 -2.50
N ILE A 90 3.47 15.19 -2.99
CA ILE A 90 4.18 16.28 -3.65
C ILE A 90 3.42 16.70 -4.92
N PHE A 91 3.03 15.74 -5.74
CA PHE A 91 2.38 15.96 -7.02
C PHE A 91 0.84 15.92 -6.98
N ARG A 92 0.22 15.96 -5.79
CA ARG A 92 -1.21 15.77 -5.59
C ARG A 92 -2.10 16.67 -6.46
N LYS A 93 -1.69 17.93 -6.69
CA LYS A 93 -2.45 18.86 -7.55
C LYS A 93 -2.48 18.38 -8.99
N ALA A 94 -1.33 17.99 -9.53
CA ALA A 94 -1.22 17.49 -10.90
C ALA A 94 -2.02 16.20 -11.10
N VAL A 95 -1.91 15.26 -10.15
CA VAL A 95 -2.67 13.99 -10.16
C VAL A 95 -4.17 14.25 -10.14
N LEU A 96 -4.66 15.12 -9.26
CA LEU A 96 -6.08 15.45 -9.21
C LEU A 96 -6.56 16.16 -10.47
N THR A 97 -5.77 17.08 -11.01
CA THR A 97 -6.12 17.76 -12.27
C THR A 97 -6.22 16.76 -13.42
N ASP A 98 -5.25 15.83 -13.55
CA ASP A 98 -5.26 14.79 -14.58
C ASP A 98 -6.45 13.82 -14.41
N LEU A 99 -6.77 13.44 -13.17
CA LEU A 99 -7.91 12.60 -12.84
C LEU A 99 -9.24 13.25 -13.21
N LEU A 100 -9.42 14.55 -12.89
CA LEU A 100 -10.63 15.32 -13.20
C LEU A 100 -10.78 15.63 -14.68
N SER A 101 -9.68 15.64 -15.44
CA SER A 101 -9.73 15.89 -16.91
C SER A 101 -10.18 14.67 -17.71
N LYS A 102 -10.20 13.47 -17.10
CA LYS A 102 -10.57 12.24 -17.80
C LYS A 102 -12.09 12.06 -17.82
N PRO A 103 -12.67 11.82 -19.00
CA PRO A 103 -14.11 11.56 -19.10
C PRO A 103 -14.46 10.24 -18.42
N GLY A 104 -15.53 10.25 -17.63
CA GLY A 104 -16.06 9.04 -16.99
C GLY A 104 -16.83 9.36 -15.71
N PRO A 105 -17.62 8.39 -15.19
CA PRO A 105 -18.50 8.60 -14.05
C PRO A 105 -17.77 9.11 -12.81
N LEU A 106 -16.55 8.65 -12.58
CA LEU A 106 -15.74 9.08 -11.43
C LEU A 106 -15.30 10.55 -11.57
N GLY A 107 -14.88 10.97 -12.77
CA GLY A 107 -14.50 12.36 -13.05
C GLY A 107 -15.66 13.32 -12.84
N GLU A 108 -16.86 12.96 -13.33
CA GLU A 108 -18.07 13.77 -13.17
C GLU A 108 -18.49 13.93 -11.70
N VAL A 109 -18.48 12.84 -10.94
CA VAL A 109 -18.79 12.88 -9.49
C VAL A 109 -17.77 13.73 -8.73
N LEU A 110 -16.48 13.57 -9.01
CA LEU A 110 -15.42 14.33 -8.36
C LEU A 110 -15.45 15.81 -8.77
N ALA A 111 -15.79 16.13 -10.02
CA ALA A 111 -15.92 17.51 -10.47
C ALA A 111 -17.07 18.28 -9.82
N ALA A 112 -18.08 17.58 -9.29
CA ALA A 112 -19.16 18.17 -8.53
C ALA A 112 -18.78 18.53 -7.07
N VAL A 113 -17.63 18.07 -6.58
CA VAL A 113 -17.14 18.30 -5.21
C VAL A 113 -16.18 19.48 -5.22
N ASP A 114 -16.23 20.30 -4.15
CA ASP A 114 -15.29 21.39 -3.98
C ASP A 114 -13.83 20.93 -4.05
N SER A 115 -13.03 21.58 -4.87
CA SER A 115 -11.64 21.19 -5.13
C SER A 115 -10.74 21.27 -3.89
N HIS A 116 -11.03 22.21 -2.97
CA HIS A 116 -10.28 22.32 -1.71
C HIS A 116 -10.62 21.15 -0.78
N LEU A 117 -11.89 20.76 -0.72
CA LEU A 117 -12.33 19.60 0.05
C LEU A 117 -11.70 18.31 -0.51
N LEU A 118 -11.73 18.12 -1.82
CA LEU A 118 -11.07 16.96 -2.47
C LEU A 118 -9.59 16.87 -2.11
N MET A 119 -8.88 17.99 -2.21
CA MET A 119 -7.45 18.06 -1.88
C MET A 119 -7.19 17.71 -0.42
N THR A 120 -8.04 18.21 0.49
CA THR A 120 -7.93 17.96 1.93
C THR A 120 -8.17 16.49 2.24
N VAL A 121 -9.25 15.91 1.72
CA VAL A 121 -9.60 14.48 1.90
C VAL A 121 -8.52 13.58 1.34
N PHE A 122 -8.03 13.86 0.12
CA PHE A 122 -6.97 13.09 -0.52
C PHE A 122 -5.67 13.10 0.32
N THR A 123 -5.29 14.29 0.81
CA THR A 123 -4.10 14.44 1.65
C THR A 123 -4.26 13.70 2.98
N ALA A 124 -5.40 13.90 3.66
CA ALA A 124 -5.69 13.25 4.95
C ALA A 124 -5.72 11.71 4.81
N ALA A 125 -6.37 11.19 3.78
CA ALA A 125 -6.41 9.75 3.51
C ALA A 125 -5.01 9.18 3.28
N THR A 126 -4.19 9.85 2.47
CA THR A 126 -2.82 9.42 2.20
C THR A 126 -1.97 9.39 3.47
N LEU A 127 -2.05 10.44 4.31
CA LEU A 127 -1.34 10.49 5.58
C LEU A 127 -1.82 9.41 6.56
N MET A 128 -3.13 9.17 6.64
CA MET A 128 -3.68 8.11 7.48
C MET A 128 -3.17 6.73 7.07
N ILE A 129 -3.13 6.43 5.77
CA ILE A 129 -2.58 5.18 5.27
C ILE A 129 -1.09 5.04 5.63
N LEU A 130 -0.29 6.10 5.48
CA LEU A 130 1.11 6.10 5.91
C LEU A 130 1.26 5.82 7.40
N LEU A 131 0.45 6.44 8.24
CA LEU A 131 0.46 6.19 9.69
C LEU A 131 0.12 4.73 10.02
N CYS A 132 -0.85 4.12 9.32
CA CYS A 132 -1.18 2.71 9.48
C CYS A 132 0.00 1.80 9.10
N TRP A 133 0.71 2.08 8.00
CA TRP A 133 1.89 1.33 7.58
C TRP A 133 3.03 1.43 8.60
N TRP A 134 3.34 2.64 9.08
CA TRP A 134 4.36 2.84 10.10
C TRP A 134 3.96 2.22 11.44
N GLY A 135 2.67 2.27 11.81
CA GLY A 135 2.13 1.59 12.98
C GLY A 135 2.31 0.08 12.89
N PHE A 136 2.07 -0.51 11.72
CA PHE A 136 2.30 -1.93 11.50
C PHE A 136 3.81 -2.28 11.52
N ALA A 137 4.67 -1.47 10.92
CA ALA A 137 6.12 -1.67 10.98
C ALA A 137 6.65 -1.58 12.41
N MET A 138 6.18 -0.61 13.20
CA MET A 138 6.50 -0.49 14.62
C MET A 138 6.02 -1.71 15.41
N TYR A 139 4.80 -2.18 15.16
CA TYR A 139 4.29 -3.39 15.79
C TYR A 139 5.16 -4.60 15.45
N ALA A 140 5.57 -4.76 14.17
CA ALA A 140 6.46 -5.82 13.75
C ALA A 140 7.84 -5.73 14.45
N TYR A 141 8.36 -4.52 14.62
CA TYR A 141 9.60 -4.27 15.37
C TYR A 141 9.48 -4.70 16.83
N LEU A 142 8.41 -4.29 17.51
CA LEU A 142 8.16 -4.64 18.91
C LEU A 142 7.90 -6.14 19.11
N ARG A 143 7.48 -6.85 18.08
CA ARG A 143 7.20 -8.29 18.07
C ARG A 143 8.20 -9.10 17.23
N ARG A 144 9.42 -8.61 17.06
CA ARG A 144 10.46 -9.27 16.24
C ARG A 144 10.77 -10.71 16.67
N GLU A 145 10.53 -11.04 17.94
CA GLU A 145 10.68 -12.41 18.46
C GLU A 145 9.77 -13.42 17.74
N TYR A 146 8.65 -12.97 17.18
CA TYR A 146 7.78 -13.80 16.35
C TYR A 146 8.52 -14.41 15.16
N PHE A 147 9.50 -13.70 14.61
CA PHE A 147 10.26 -14.07 13.42
C PHE A 147 11.58 -14.83 13.75
N SER A 148 11.95 -14.95 15.01
CA SER A 148 13.20 -15.60 15.43
C SER A 148 13.02 -17.03 15.95
N ASN A 149 11.78 -17.45 16.19
CA ASN A 149 11.46 -18.73 16.85
C ASN A 149 11.07 -19.87 15.86
N THR A 150 11.56 -19.82 14.63
CA THR A 150 11.42 -20.88 13.62
C THR A 150 12.83 -21.27 13.10
#